data_5d6d7a5f766106a290b086efad6b358c
#
_entry.id   5d6d7a5f766106a290b086efad6b358c
#
_cell.length_a   1.000
_cell.length_b   1.000
_cell.length_c   1.000
_cell.angle_alpha   90.00
_cell.angle_beta   90.00
_cell.angle_gamma   90.00
#
_symmetry.space_group_name_H-M   'P 1'
#
loop_
_entity.id
_entity.type
_entity.pdbx_description
1 polymer ?
#
loop_
_entity_poly.entity_id
_entity_poly.type
_entity_poly.pdbx_seq_one_letter_code
_entity_poly.pdbx_strand_id
1 'polypeptide(L)'
;MIKVVGIRFQRAGKIYYFDPLDYDLETAMHVIVETARGIEMGTVLIPPKEVDDDKVVQPLKPVIRIATDDDEKVIEKNKEKEAEAYVICKEKIAKHGLDMKLVAAEYTFDNNKLLFYFTADGRIDFRELVKDLASVFRTRIELRQIGVRDETKMLGGIGICGRELCCRSYLTDFVPVSIKMAKEQNLSLNPTKISGVCGRLMCCLKNEQETYEYLNSRLPSVGDSVITPTGMHGEVSGVNVLRQLVKVVVDNGEEKELQEYAVDDLKFTPRRRRDVRVTDEEMKELEGLEDNGSTEEENERPQRENRRENNRGKYRREQNDASPETDAGSESRENREKNDSGEKREYRDRSNYRGRKREYRDRNDNGEKREYRERSNYRGLSLIHIS
;
A
#
# COMPACT_ATOMS: atom_id res chain seq x y z
N MET A 1 9.23 18.11 -26.78
CA MET A 1 9.74 16.73 -26.62
C MET A 1 11.01 16.78 -25.81
N ILE A 2 11.10 15.96 -24.77
CA ILE A 2 12.27 15.87 -23.89
C ILE A 2 12.84 14.46 -24.01
N LYS A 3 14.17 14.36 -24.05
CA LYS A 3 14.88 13.07 -24.06
C LYS A 3 14.92 12.53 -22.64
N VAL A 4 14.45 11.30 -22.42
CA VAL A 4 14.40 10.66 -21.12
C VAL A 4 14.93 9.25 -21.17
N VAL A 5 15.51 8.79 -20.06
CA VAL A 5 15.94 7.41 -19.83
C VAL A 5 15.13 6.82 -18.68
N GLY A 6 14.65 5.56 -18.82
CA GLY A 6 13.90 4.87 -17.78
C GLY A 6 14.82 4.00 -16.93
N ILE A 7 14.90 4.31 -15.63
CA ILE A 7 15.78 3.65 -14.65
C ILE A 7 14.95 2.98 -13.56
N ARG A 8 15.40 1.80 -13.14
CA ARG A 8 14.80 1.03 -12.06
C ARG A 8 15.83 0.68 -11.00
N PHE A 9 15.46 0.83 -9.71
CA PHE A 9 16.36 0.58 -8.57
C PHE A 9 16.19 -0.82 -7.97
N GLN A 10 15.00 -1.41 -8.06
CA GLN A 10 14.69 -2.72 -7.51
C GLN A 10 14.02 -3.61 -8.56
N ARG A 11 14.17 -4.94 -8.49
CA ARG A 11 13.71 -5.90 -9.50
C ARG A 11 12.24 -5.70 -9.91
N ALA A 12 11.34 -5.45 -8.97
CA ALA A 12 9.92 -5.15 -9.23
C ALA A 12 9.57 -3.72 -8.76
N GLY A 13 10.48 -2.76 -8.98
CA GLY A 13 10.28 -1.35 -8.65
C GLY A 13 9.64 -0.59 -9.81
N LYS A 14 9.08 0.58 -9.50
CA LYS A 14 8.63 1.54 -10.51
C LYS A 14 9.80 1.98 -11.37
N ILE A 15 9.51 2.35 -12.62
CA ILE A 15 10.45 2.96 -13.53
C ILE A 15 10.39 4.46 -13.34
N TYR A 16 11.53 5.07 -13.07
CA TYR A 16 11.67 6.51 -12.93
C TYR A 16 12.38 7.07 -14.14
N TYR A 17 11.96 8.24 -14.58
CA TYR A 17 12.53 8.91 -15.73
C TYR A 17 13.56 9.96 -15.30
N PHE A 18 14.72 9.95 -15.97
CA PHE A 18 15.82 10.86 -15.74
C PHE A 18 16.29 11.48 -17.07
N ASP A 19 17.00 12.58 -16.99
CA ASP A 19 17.65 13.19 -18.14
C ASP A 19 18.96 12.43 -18.44
N PRO A 20 19.09 11.78 -19.62
CA PRO A 20 20.29 11.04 -19.97
C PRO A 20 21.50 11.92 -20.24
N LEU A 21 21.35 13.25 -20.36
CA LEU A 21 22.36 14.17 -20.85
C LEU A 21 22.94 13.68 -22.21
N ASP A 22 24.27 13.68 -22.34
CA ASP A 22 25.00 13.21 -23.54
C ASP A 22 25.48 11.75 -23.44
N TYR A 23 25.05 11.04 -22.38
CA TYR A 23 25.44 9.63 -22.21
C TYR A 23 24.72 8.72 -23.20
N ASP A 24 25.49 7.82 -23.83
CA ASP A 24 24.94 6.72 -24.61
C ASP A 24 24.61 5.56 -23.67
N LEU A 25 23.30 5.41 -23.36
CA LEU A 25 22.81 4.49 -22.37
C LEU A 25 22.03 3.37 -23.03
N GLU A 26 22.51 2.14 -22.86
CA GLU A 26 21.85 0.93 -23.33
C GLU A 26 21.07 0.23 -22.21
N THR A 27 20.14 -0.64 -22.59
CA THR A 27 19.40 -1.48 -21.65
C THR A 27 20.33 -2.38 -20.86
N ALA A 28 20.07 -2.54 -19.57
CA ALA A 28 20.85 -3.27 -18.57
C ALA A 28 22.13 -2.57 -18.08
N MET A 29 22.49 -1.41 -18.58
CA MET A 29 23.60 -0.63 -18.01
C MET A 29 23.23 -0.12 -16.61
N HIS A 30 24.23 -0.05 -15.74
CA HIS A 30 24.09 0.55 -14.42
C HIS A 30 24.52 2.02 -14.44
N VAL A 31 23.73 2.87 -13.82
CA VAL A 31 23.96 4.33 -13.76
C VAL A 31 23.79 4.84 -12.34
N ILE A 32 24.52 5.89 -12.03
CA ILE A 32 24.42 6.61 -10.76
C ILE A 32 23.55 7.84 -10.97
N VAL A 33 22.53 7.97 -10.12
CA VAL A 33 21.56 9.08 -10.15
C VAL A 33 21.30 9.61 -8.76
N GLU A 34 20.84 10.85 -8.69
CA GLU A 34 20.36 11.45 -7.45
C GLU A 34 18.84 11.28 -7.32
N THR A 35 18.41 10.64 -6.23
CA THR A 35 16.98 10.47 -5.88
C THR A 35 16.59 11.34 -4.67
N ALA A 36 15.35 11.27 -4.23
CA ALA A 36 14.93 11.88 -2.98
C ALA A 36 15.60 11.23 -1.74
N ARG A 37 16.06 9.97 -1.88
CA ARG A 37 16.74 9.21 -0.82
C ARG A 37 18.23 9.55 -0.73
N GLY A 38 18.83 10.03 -1.80
CA GLY A 38 20.26 10.32 -1.95
C GLY A 38 20.79 9.81 -3.29
N ILE A 39 22.08 9.57 -3.37
CA ILE A 39 22.72 8.97 -4.53
C ILE A 39 22.45 7.47 -4.53
N GLU A 40 21.93 6.96 -5.64
CA GLU A 40 21.59 5.55 -5.82
C GLU A 40 22.10 5.02 -7.15
N MET A 41 22.42 3.74 -7.21
CA MET A 41 22.70 3.05 -8.45
C MET A 41 21.42 2.40 -8.97
N GLY A 42 21.08 2.67 -10.22
CA GLY A 42 19.93 2.08 -10.88
C GLY A 42 20.31 1.37 -12.18
N THR A 43 19.42 0.53 -12.68
CA THR A 43 19.57 -0.19 -13.95
C THR A 43 18.70 0.46 -15.01
N VAL A 44 19.28 0.74 -16.17
CA VAL A 44 18.57 1.24 -17.34
C VAL A 44 17.67 0.15 -17.91
N LEU A 45 16.36 0.40 -17.98
CA LEU A 45 15.38 -0.48 -18.60
C LEU A 45 14.90 0.03 -19.95
N ILE A 46 14.74 1.34 -20.05
CA ILE A 46 14.30 2.00 -21.26
C ILE A 46 15.43 2.89 -21.72
N PRO A 47 16.04 2.60 -22.88
CA PRO A 47 17.11 3.44 -23.43
C PRO A 47 16.59 4.85 -23.71
N PRO A 48 17.49 5.83 -23.93
CA PRO A 48 17.09 7.19 -24.19
C PRO A 48 16.08 7.32 -25.33
N LYS A 49 14.92 7.92 -25.04
CA LYS A 49 13.85 8.16 -26.00
C LYS A 49 13.24 9.54 -25.80
N GLU A 50 12.69 10.10 -26.88
CA GLU A 50 11.92 11.33 -26.83
C GLU A 50 10.49 11.06 -26.35
N VAL A 51 10.02 11.85 -25.40
CA VAL A 51 8.67 11.78 -24.82
C VAL A 51 8.07 13.19 -24.81
N ASP A 52 6.75 13.27 -24.91
CA ASP A 52 6.05 14.55 -24.81
C ASP A 52 6.20 15.14 -23.39
N ASP A 53 6.37 16.44 -23.31
CA ASP A 53 6.60 17.17 -22.07
C ASP A 53 5.49 16.95 -21.03
N ASP A 54 4.26 16.76 -21.48
CA ASP A 54 3.07 16.54 -20.63
C ASP A 54 3.06 15.20 -19.87
N LYS A 55 3.92 14.25 -20.31
CA LYS A 55 4.00 12.91 -19.72
C LYS A 55 5.10 12.77 -18.66
N VAL A 56 5.87 13.83 -18.45
CA VAL A 56 7.04 13.81 -17.58
C VAL A 56 6.89 14.83 -16.45
N VAL A 57 7.10 14.37 -15.22
CA VAL A 57 7.09 15.24 -14.04
C VAL A 57 8.38 16.03 -14.00
N GLN A 58 8.29 17.35 -14.12
CA GLN A 58 9.44 18.24 -14.04
C GLN A 58 9.67 18.75 -12.60
N PRO A 59 10.91 19.07 -12.19
CA PRO A 59 12.15 19.00 -12.98
C PRO A 59 12.74 17.59 -13.07
N LEU A 60 13.16 17.19 -14.27
CA LEU A 60 13.92 15.95 -14.47
C LEU A 60 15.30 16.09 -13.83
N LYS A 61 15.67 15.10 -13.02
CA LYS A 61 17.03 15.00 -12.49
C LYS A 61 17.94 14.34 -13.54
N PRO A 62 19.20 14.80 -13.68
CA PRO A 62 20.13 14.20 -14.64
C PRO A 62 20.74 12.91 -14.11
N VAL A 63 21.18 12.06 -15.03
CA VAL A 63 22.11 10.97 -14.73
C VAL A 63 23.47 11.58 -14.40
N ILE A 64 24.02 11.23 -13.23
CA ILE A 64 25.31 11.76 -12.78
C ILE A 64 26.45 11.17 -13.61
N ARG A 65 26.46 9.83 -13.77
CA ARG A 65 27.46 9.09 -14.55
C ARG A 65 27.05 7.63 -14.73
N ILE A 66 27.74 6.96 -15.64
CA ILE A 66 27.66 5.49 -15.76
C ILE A 66 28.39 4.85 -14.57
N ALA A 67 27.86 3.74 -14.07
CA ALA A 67 28.49 2.99 -12.99
C ALA A 67 29.75 2.28 -13.48
N THR A 68 30.73 2.12 -12.59
CA THR A 68 31.99 1.42 -12.80
C THR A 68 32.04 0.14 -11.99
N ASP A 69 32.99 -0.77 -12.31
CA ASP A 69 33.21 -2.00 -11.54
C ASP A 69 33.52 -1.72 -10.05
N ASP A 70 34.10 -0.56 -9.73
CA ASP A 70 34.34 -0.18 -8.34
C ASP A 70 33.06 0.19 -7.61
N ASP A 71 32.05 0.71 -8.29
CA ASP A 71 30.72 0.97 -7.72
C ASP A 71 30.00 -0.33 -7.35
N GLU A 72 30.15 -1.37 -8.16
CA GLU A 72 29.60 -2.70 -7.84
C GLU A 72 30.25 -3.27 -6.58
N LYS A 73 31.58 -3.12 -6.42
CA LYS A 73 32.27 -3.53 -5.18
C LYS A 73 31.81 -2.73 -3.96
N VAL A 74 31.44 -1.45 -4.14
CA VAL A 74 30.86 -0.64 -3.04
C VAL A 74 29.51 -1.22 -2.61
N ILE A 75 28.67 -1.61 -3.57
CA ILE A 75 27.37 -2.23 -3.26
C ILE A 75 27.54 -3.57 -2.55
N GLU A 76 28.49 -4.42 -2.98
CA GLU A 76 28.77 -5.68 -2.29
C GLU A 76 29.21 -5.47 -0.84
N LYS A 77 30.13 -4.54 -0.62
CA LYS A 77 30.55 -4.15 0.74
C LYS A 77 29.40 -3.58 1.57
N ASN A 78 28.50 -2.81 0.93
CA ASN A 78 27.33 -2.29 1.64
C ASN A 78 26.39 -3.42 2.08
N LYS A 79 26.16 -4.44 1.24
CA LYS A 79 25.36 -5.62 1.61
C LYS A 79 25.94 -6.38 2.81
N GLU A 80 27.28 -6.50 2.91
CA GLU A 80 27.91 -7.10 4.09
C GLU A 80 27.64 -6.27 5.35
N LYS A 81 27.83 -4.94 5.27
CA LYS A 81 27.53 -4.03 6.38
C LYS A 81 26.04 -4.01 6.76
N GLU A 82 25.13 -4.14 5.78
CA GLU A 82 23.69 -4.23 5.99
C GLU A 82 23.32 -5.48 6.79
N ALA A 83 23.95 -6.62 6.49
CA ALA A 83 23.76 -7.85 7.24
C ALA A 83 24.22 -7.69 8.72
N GLU A 84 25.37 -7.08 8.95
CA GLU A 84 25.86 -6.77 10.30
C GLU A 84 24.92 -5.78 11.01
N ALA A 85 24.51 -4.71 10.32
CA ALA A 85 23.62 -3.70 10.86
C ALA A 85 22.27 -4.28 11.25
N TYR A 86 21.76 -5.22 10.46
CA TYR A 86 20.51 -5.94 10.76
C TYR A 86 20.59 -6.70 12.09
N VAL A 87 21.69 -7.45 12.33
CA VAL A 87 21.87 -8.21 13.56
C VAL A 87 21.96 -7.26 14.76
N ILE A 88 22.78 -6.23 14.67
CA ILE A 88 22.96 -5.24 15.74
C ILE A 88 21.63 -4.54 16.06
N CYS A 89 20.89 -4.10 15.03
CA CYS A 89 19.60 -3.44 15.23
C CYS A 89 18.59 -4.37 15.92
N LYS A 90 18.53 -5.63 15.52
CA LYS A 90 17.66 -6.65 16.13
C LYS A 90 17.96 -6.86 17.61
N GLU A 91 19.22 -6.91 18.00
CA GLU A 91 19.64 -7.01 19.41
C GLU A 91 19.25 -5.76 20.21
N LYS A 92 19.40 -4.57 19.61
CA LYS A 92 19.01 -3.31 20.24
C LYS A 92 17.50 -3.20 20.41
N ILE A 93 16.71 -3.61 19.43
CA ILE A 93 15.23 -3.67 19.53
C ILE A 93 14.81 -4.56 20.70
N ALA A 94 15.42 -5.74 20.83
CA ALA A 94 15.15 -6.65 21.93
C ALA A 94 15.56 -6.05 23.28
N LYS A 95 16.70 -5.36 23.36
CA LYS A 95 17.17 -4.67 24.57
C LYS A 95 16.23 -3.54 25.02
N HIS A 96 15.68 -2.78 24.07
CA HIS A 96 14.72 -1.71 24.37
C HIS A 96 13.29 -2.22 24.59
N GLY A 97 13.03 -3.52 24.38
CA GLY A 97 11.70 -4.12 24.58
C GLY A 97 10.62 -3.56 23.65
N LEU A 98 11.00 -3.17 22.43
CA LEU A 98 10.07 -2.59 21.45
C LEU A 98 9.32 -3.69 20.71
N ASP A 99 7.97 -3.54 20.61
CA ASP A 99 7.12 -4.46 19.88
C ASP A 99 7.10 -4.10 18.39
N MET A 100 8.21 -4.37 17.72
CA MET A 100 8.41 -4.13 16.28
C MET A 100 9.25 -5.25 15.67
N LYS A 101 8.93 -5.60 14.43
CA LYS A 101 9.64 -6.61 13.66
C LYS A 101 10.55 -5.93 12.64
N LEU A 102 11.85 -6.05 12.79
CA LEU A 102 12.81 -5.57 11.80
C LEU A 102 12.74 -6.46 10.55
N VAL A 103 12.61 -5.84 9.37
CA VAL A 103 12.50 -6.51 8.08
C VAL A 103 13.80 -6.47 7.32
N ALA A 104 14.40 -5.29 7.19
CA ALA A 104 15.66 -5.10 6.47
C ALA A 104 16.43 -3.88 6.98
N ALA A 105 17.74 -3.85 6.65
CA ALA A 105 18.60 -2.69 6.78
C ALA A 105 19.21 -2.39 5.41
N GLU A 106 19.30 -1.13 5.02
CA GLU A 106 19.77 -0.68 3.71
C GLU A 106 20.65 0.57 3.85
N TYR A 107 21.88 0.52 3.34
CA TYR A 107 22.74 1.69 3.23
C TYR A 107 22.44 2.44 1.92
N THR A 108 22.43 3.77 1.95
CA THR A 108 22.51 4.54 0.72
C THR A 108 23.86 4.29 0.05
N PHE A 109 23.91 4.43 -1.29
CA PHE A 109 25.11 4.16 -2.07
C PHE A 109 26.34 4.94 -1.56
N ASP A 110 26.14 6.18 -1.10
CA ASP A 110 27.14 7.06 -0.53
C ASP A 110 27.46 6.79 0.96
N ASN A 111 26.86 5.78 1.58
CA ASN A 111 26.96 5.44 3.01
C ASN A 111 26.60 6.58 3.98
N ASN A 112 25.92 7.65 3.52
CA ASN A 112 25.56 8.79 4.36
C ASN A 112 24.34 8.51 5.25
N LYS A 113 23.53 7.51 4.87
CA LYS A 113 22.34 7.12 5.61
C LYS A 113 22.23 5.60 5.73
N LEU A 114 21.67 5.16 6.84
CA LEU A 114 21.28 3.78 7.08
C LEU A 114 19.79 3.74 7.40
N LEU A 115 19.02 3.08 6.53
CA LEU A 115 17.59 2.91 6.64
C LEU A 115 17.30 1.54 7.26
N PHE A 116 16.40 1.52 8.23
CA PHE A 116 15.86 0.29 8.80
C PHE A 116 14.38 0.22 8.51
N TYR A 117 13.96 -0.85 7.85
CA TYR A 117 12.56 -1.12 7.54
C TYR A 117 11.97 -2.05 8.58
N PHE A 118 10.82 -1.70 9.13
CA PHE A 118 10.17 -2.49 10.16
C PHE A 118 8.65 -2.50 10.00
N THR A 119 8.00 -3.53 10.56
CA THR A 119 6.55 -3.59 10.71
C THR A 119 6.18 -3.56 12.20
N ALA A 120 5.04 -2.97 12.51
CA ALA A 120 4.47 -2.91 13.85
C ALA A 120 2.96 -2.67 13.77
N ASP A 121 2.21 -3.19 14.74
CA ASP A 121 0.74 -3.05 14.78
C ASP A 121 0.26 -1.66 15.18
N GLY A 122 1.16 -0.83 15.72
CA GLY A 122 0.83 0.51 16.19
C GLY A 122 2.00 1.49 16.08
N ARG A 123 1.81 2.65 16.68
CA ARG A 123 2.84 3.69 16.75
C ARG A 123 3.85 3.35 17.85
N ILE A 124 5.12 3.24 17.47
CA ILE A 124 6.22 2.92 18.37
C ILE A 124 7.05 4.15 18.67
N ASP A 125 7.48 4.31 19.93
CA ASP A 125 8.48 5.33 20.30
C ASP A 125 9.89 4.73 20.22
N PHE A 126 10.57 5.02 19.14
CA PHE A 126 11.90 4.53 18.85
C PHE A 126 13.00 5.58 19.08
N ARG A 127 12.74 6.67 19.82
CA ARG A 127 13.72 7.77 20.03
C ARG A 127 15.01 7.30 20.68
N GLU A 128 14.89 6.45 21.70
CA GLU A 128 16.06 5.91 22.40
C GLU A 128 16.81 4.88 21.53
N LEU A 129 16.07 4.07 20.76
CA LEU A 129 16.68 3.14 19.81
C LEU A 129 17.50 3.89 18.73
N VAL A 130 16.96 4.99 18.18
CA VAL A 130 17.68 5.81 17.19
C VAL A 130 18.98 6.38 17.76
N LYS A 131 18.97 6.89 18.99
CA LYS A 131 20.18 7.40 19.66
C LYS A 131 21.22 6.31 19.86
N ASP A 132 20.77 5.12 20.28
CA ASP A 132 21.67 3.98 20.52
C ASP A 132 22.28 3.49 19.19
N LEU A 133 21.48 3.36 18.12
CA LEU A 133 21.95 3.01 16.79
C LEU A 133 22.90 4.07 16.20
N ALA A 134 22.58 5.36 16.34
CA ALA A 134 23.43 6.44 15.86
C ALA A 134 24.80 6.45 16.55
N SER A 135 24.88 6.08 17.84
CA SER A 135 26.14 5.95 18.58
C SER A 135 27.05 4.84 18.03
N VAL A 136 26.43 3.74 17.51
CA VAL A 136 27.16 2.59 16.98
C VAL A 136 27.62 2.85 15.54
N PHE A 137 26.70 3.26 14.66
CA PHE A 137 26.98 3.36 13.23
C PHE A 137 27.59 4.70 12.80
N ARG A 138 27.47 5.75 13.62
CA ARG A 138 27.96 7.10 13.35
C ARG A 138 27.50 7.69 12.02
N THR A 139 26.34 7.22 11.54
CA THR A 139 25.67 7.62 10.31
C THR A 139 24.28 8.11 10.64
N ARG A 140 23.64 8.82 9.71
CA ARG A 140 22.22 9.22 9.83
C ARG A 140 21.33 7.98 9.78
N ILE A 141 20.61 7.72 10.85
CA ILE A 141 19.67 6.60 10.97
C ILE A 141 18.26 7.07 10.58
N GLU A 142 17.63 6.34 9.70
CA GLU A 142 16.21 6.50 9.36
C GLU A 142 15.46 5.19 9.63
N LEU A 143 14.40 5.24 10.45
CA LEU A 143 13.51 4.13 10.72
C LEU A 143 12.22 4.33 9.91
N ARG A 144 11.88 3.36 9.07
CA ARG A 144 10.68 3.40 8.21
C ARG A 144 9.76 2.24 8.54
N GLN A 145 8.56 2.58 8.98
CA GLN A 145 7.50 1.59 9.11
C GLN A 145 6.94 1.28 7.73
N ILE A 146 6.85 -0.01 7.39
CA ILE A 146 6.32 -0.50 6.12
C ILE A 146 5.08 -1.36 6.34
N GLY A 147 4.25 -1.47 5.31
CA GLY A 147 3.08 -2.33 5.34
C GLY A 147 3.43 -3.81 5.17
N VAL A 148 2.51 -4.70 5.57
CA VAL A 148 2.69 -6.17 5.49
C VAL A 148 2.93 -6.68 4.06
N ARG A 149 2.40 -5.99 3.04
CA ARG A 149 2.66 -6.34 1.63
C ARG A 149 4.08 -5.96 1.21
N ASP A 150 4.58 -4.81 1.66
CA ASP A 150 5.94 -4.37 1.38
C ASP A 150 6.97 -5.23 2.11
N GLU A 151 6.69 -5.63 3.35
CA GLU A 151 7.46 -6.65 4.05
C GLU A 151 7.55 -7.92 3.20
N THR A 152 6.41 -8.45 2.75
CA THR A 152 6.35 -9.66 1.93
C THR A 152 7.09 -9.48 0.59
N LYS A 153 7.01 -8.30 -0.02
CA LYS A 153 7.75 -7.96 -1.24
C LYS A 153 9.26 -7.97 -1.02
N MET A 154 9.74 -7.44 0.11
CA MET A 154 11.16 -7.40 0.46
C MET A 154 11.70 -8.79 0.78
N LEU A 155 11.00 -9.57 1.59
CA LEU A 155 11.38 -10.92 1.96
C LEU A 155 11.29 -11.90 0.77
N GLY A 156 10.27 -11.73 -0.06
CA GLY A 156 9.99 -12.64 -1.17
C GLY A 156 9.33 -13.93 -0.73
N GLY A 157 9.24 -14.88 -1.67
CA GLY A 157 8.67 -16.19 -1.42
C GLY A 157 7.90 -16.75 -2.61
N ILE A 158 7.20 -17.85 -2.38
CA ILE A 158 6.38 -18.57 -3.36
C ILE A 158 4.91 -18.43 -2.96
N GLY A 159 4.07 -18.05 -3.91
CA GLY A 159 2.62 -17.97 -3.71
C GLY A 159 1.96 -19.36 -3.68
N ILE A 160 0.68 -19.39 -3.27
CA ILE A 160 -0.13 -20.63 -3.29
C ILE A 160 -0.27 -21.24 -4.69
N CYS A 161 -0.03 -20.46 -5.74
CA CYS A 161 -0.01 -20.89 -7.14
C CYS A 161 1.30 -21.57 -7.56
N GLY A 162 2.29 -21.69 -6.66
CA GLY A 162 3.60 -22.27 -6.94
C GLY A 162 4.57 -21.38 -7.70
N ARG A 163 4.21 -20.11 -7.95
CA ARG A 163 5.07 -19.11 -8.60
C ARG A 163 5.66 -18.15 -7.59
N GLU A 164 6.77 -17.49 -7.94
CA GLU A 164 7.30 -16.35 -7.20
C GLU A 164 6.19 -15.30 -6.99
N LEU A 165 6.19 -14.62 -5.84
CA LEU A 165 5.18 -13.62 -5.50
C LEU A 165 5.09 -12.53 -6.56
N CYS A 166 3.86 -12.21 -6.99
CA CYS A 166 3.59 -11.18 -8.02
C CYS A 166 4.19 -9.82 -7.64
N CYS A 167 4.08 -9.44 -6.35
CA CYS A 167 4.63 -8.19 -5.83
C CYS A 167 6.16 -8.14 -5.91
N ARG A 168 6.86 -9.27 -5.91
CA ARG A 168 8.32 -9.31 -6.04
C ARG A 168 8.80 -9.47 -7.48
N SER A 169 8.00 -10.07 -8.35
CA SER A 169 8.41 -10.40 -9.72
C SER A 169 8.07 -9.30 -10.74
N TYR A 170 6.81 -8.91 -10.89
CA TYR A 170 6.39 -8.00 -11.96
C TYR A 170 5.40 -6.91 -11.55
N LEU A 171 4.65 -7.11 -10.44
CA LEU A 171 3.63 -6.16 -10.05
C LEU A 171 4.25 -4.97 -9.30
N THR A 172 4.27 -3.83 -9.94
CA THR A 172 4.89 -2.60 -9.42
C THR A 172 3.91 -1.74 -8.65
N ASP A 173 2.66 -1.70 -9.10
CA ASP A 173 1.61 -0.85 -8.54
C ASP A 173 0.52 -1.69 -7.89
N PHE A 174 0.05 -1.21 -6.74
CA PHE A 174 -1.01 -1.85 -5.98
C PHE A 174 -2.26 -0.99 -6.00
N VAL A 175 -3.29 -1.52 -6.65
CA VAL A 175 -4.63 -0.93 -6.68
C VAL A 175 -5.47 -1.65 -5.62
N PRO A 176 -6.41 -0.97 -4.95
CA PRO A 176 -7.32 -1.59 -4.01
C PRO A 176 -8.02 -2.83 -4.59
N VAL A 177 -8.05 -3.90 -3.80
CA VAL A 177 -8.67 -5.18 -4.15
C VAL A 177 -9.91 -5.37 -3.29
N SER A 178 -11.04 -5.71 -3.91
CA SER A 178 -12.30 -5.94 -3.21
C SER A 178 -12.70 -7.41 -3.24
N ILE A 179 -13.49 -7.82 -2.24
CA ILE A 179 -14.09 -9.16 -2.13
C ILE A 179 -15.00 -9.45 -3.35
N LYS A 180 -15.64 -8.41 -3.89
CA LYS A 180 -16.47 -8.53 -5.09
C LYS A 180 -15.69 -9.13 -6.28
N MET A 181 -14.41 -8.76 -6.46
CA MET A 181 -13.56 -9.32 -7.52
C MET A 181 -13.37 -10.83 -7.34
N ALA A 182 -13.19 -11.33 -6.12
CA ALA A 182 -13.08 -12.75 -5.85
C ALA A 182 -14.34 -13.51 -6.23
N LYS A 183 -15.52 -12.95 -5.94
CA LYS A 183 -16.84 -13.50 -6.35
C LYS A 183 -17.01 -13.53 -7.88
N GLU A 184 -16.63 -12.45 -8.56
CA GLU A 184 -16.71 -12.34 -10.02
C GLU A 184 -15.79 -13.35 -10.73
N GLN A 185 -14.70 -13.72 -10.07
CA GLN A 185 -13.76 -14.76 -10.53
C GLN A 185 -14.15 -16.17 -10.10
N ASN A 186 -15.34 -16.36 -9.52
CA ASN A 186 -15.84 -17.64 -9.02
C ASN A 186 -14.92 -18.32 -7.98
N LEU A 187 -14.20 -17.54 -7.19
CA LEU A 187 -13.41 -18.06 -6.09
C LEU A 187 -14.26 -18.25 -4.85
N SER A 188 -13.95 -19.32 -4.11
CA SER A 188 -14.53 -19.52 -2.78
C SER A 188 -14.11 -18.40 -1.86
N LEU A 189 -15.04 -17.78 -1.15
CA LEU A 189 -14.77 -16.69 -0.20
C LEU A 189 -14.14 -17.18 1.12
N ASN A 190 -13.39 -18.25 1.07
CA ASN A 190 -12.62 -18.72 2.21
C ASN A 190 -11.35 -17.85 2.37
N PRO A 191 -11.14 -17.20 3.54
CA PRO A 191 -9.97 -16.35 3.78
C PRO A 191 -8.65 -17.00 3.40
N THR A 192 -8.47 -18.29 3.67
CA THR A 192 -7.23 -19.01 3.36
C THR A 192 -6.97 -19.18 1.86
N LYS A 193 -8.01 -19.07 1.01
CA LYS A 193 -7.89 -19.24 -0.45
C LYS A 193 -7.78 -17.91 -1.20
N ILE A 194 -8.31 -16.82 -0.64
CA ILE A 194 -8.31 -15.51 -1.28
C ILE A 194 -7.28 -14.56 -0.69
N SER A 195 -6.63 -14.92 0.44
CA SER A 195 -5.54 -14.16 1.03
C SER A 195 -4.19 -14.51 0.40
N GLY A 196 -3.38 -13.51 0.19
CA GLY A 196 -1.96 -13.68 -0.14
C GLY A 196 -1.12 -14.03 1.09
N VAL A 197 0.16 -14.33 0.87
CA VAL A 197 1.14 -14.59 1.95
C VAL A 197 1.24 -13.40 2.92
N CYS A 198 0.96 -12.18 2.44
CA CYS A 198 0.94 -10.96 3.25
C CYS A 198 -0.30 -10.80 4.15
N GLY A 199 -1.24 -11.75 4.14
CA GLY A 199 -2.49 -11.66 4.90
C GLY A 199 -3.55 -10.71 4.34
N ARG A 200 -3.28 -10.02 3.22
CA ARG A 200 -4.26 -9.19 2.50
C ARG A 200 -4.82 -9.96 1.30
N LEU A 201 -5.92 -9.47 0.71
CA LEU A 201 -6.45 -10.05 -0.53
C LEU A 201 -5.36 -10.16 -1.61
N MET A 202 -5.39 -11.25 -2.37
CA MET A 202 -4.39 -11.53 -3.41
C MET A 202 -4.41 -10.42 -4.48
N CYS A 203 -3.25 -9.81 -4.74
CA CYS A 203 -3.10 -8.76 -5.75
C CYS A 203 -3.36 -9.25 -7.19
N CYS A 204 -3.22 -10.55 -7.47
CA CYS A 204 -3.55 -11.14 -8.76
C CYS A 204 -5.06 -11.04 -9.08
N LEU A 205 -5.95 -10.95 -8.09
CA LEU A 205 -7.38 -10.73 -8.31
C LEU A 205 -7.61 -9.47 -9.16
N LYS A 206 -6.98 -8.36 -8.79
CA LYS A 206 -7.10 -7.12 -9.58
C LYS A 206 -6.39 -7.21 -10.92
N ASN A 207 -5.22 -7.85 -10.95
CA ASN A 207 -4.45 -7.99 -12.19
C ASN A 207 -5.19 -8.82 -13.26
N GLU A 208 -6.01 -9.78 -12.84
CA GLU A 208 -6.77 -10.66 -13.73
C GLU A 208 -8.20 -10.18 -13.98
N GLN A 209 -8.67 -9.14 -13.25
CA GLN A 209 -10.07 -8.70 -13.24
C GLN A 209 -10.60 -8.38 -14.65
N GLU A 210 -9.86 -7.62 -15.44
CA GLU A 210 -10.28 -7.22 -16.79
C GLU A 210 -10.47 -8.44 -17.71
N THR A 211 -9.59 -9.43 -17.59
CA THR A 211 -9.72 -10.68 -18.35
C THR A 211 -10.98 -11.44 -17.95
N TYR A 212 -11.25 -11.55 -16.64
CA TYR A 212 -12.48 -12.20 -16.17
C TYR A 212 -13.74 -11.43 -16.55
N GLU A 213 -13.74 -10.12 -16.51
CA GLU A 213 -14.86 -9.29 -16.97
C GLU A 213 -15.16 -9.53 -18.45
N TYR A 214 -14.12 -9.54 -19.30
CA TYR A 214 -14.25 -9.83 -20.71
C TYR A 214 -14.79 -11.23 -20.97
N LEU A 215 -14.19 -12.26 -20.39
CA LEU A 215 -14.61 -13.65 -20.56
C LEU A 215 -16.02 -13.89 -20.02
N ASN A 216 -16.32 -13.31 -18.89
CA ASN A 216 -17.63 -13.36 -18.27
C ASN A 216 -18.74 -12.68 -19.10
N SER A 217 -18.42 -11.64 -19.86
CA SER A 217 -19.41 -10.95 -20.71
C SER A 217 -19.99 -11.87 -21.82
N ARG A 218 -19.27 -12.95 -22.14
CA ARG A 218 -19.64 -13.92 -23.17
C ARG A 218 -20.41 -15.13 -22.63
N LEU A 219 -20.53 -15.26 -21.30
CA LEU A 219 -21.14 -16.41 -20.63
C LEU A 219 -22.56 -16.11 -20.14
N PRO A 220 -23.46 -17.11 -20.14
CA PRO A 220 -24.75 -16.98 -19.45
C PRO A 220 -24.53 -16.97 -17.93
N SER A 221 -25.49 -16.43 -17.18
CA SER A 221 -25.47 -16.47 -15.71
C SER A 221 -26.04 -17.80 -15.21
N VAL A 222 -25.62 -18.20 -14.00
CA VAL A 222 -26.22 -19.36 -13.32
C VAL A 222 -27.72 -19.09 -13.11
N GLY A 223 -28.57 -20.06 -13.45
CA GLY A 223 -30.02 -19.98 -13.43
C GLY A 223 -30.63 -19.41 -14.72
N ASP A 224 -29.81 -19.07 -15.75
CA ASP A 224 -30.36 -18.68 -17.06
C ASP A 224 -30.82 -19.90 -17.85
N SER A 225 -31.88 -19.72 -18.62
CA SER A 225 -32.36 -20.75 -19.56
C SER A 225 -31.56 -20.66 -20.86
N VAL A 226 -31.09 -21.81 -21.32
CA VAL A 226 -30.30 -21.96 -22.55
C VAL A 226 -30.88 -23.06 -23.42
N ILE A 227 -30.61 -23.01 -24.74
CA ILE A 227 -31.00 -24.03 -25.70
C ILE A 227 -29.71 -24.75 -26.10
N THR A 228 -29.71 -26.07 -25.93
CA THR A 228 -28.61 -26.95 -26.33
C THR A 228 -28.50 -27.14 -27.82
N PRO A 229 -27.40 -27.65 -28.38
CA PRO A 229 -27.24 -28.01 -29.79
C PRO A 229 -28.32 -28.98 -30.30
N THR A 230 -28.80 -29.84 -29.40
CA THR A 230 -29.85 -30.84 -29.66
C THR A 230 -31.26 -30.22 -29.68
N GLY A 231 -31.38 -28.91 -29.39
CA GLY A 231 -32.68 -28.19 -29.35
C GLY A 231 -33.45 -28.32 -28.04
N MET A 232 -32.88 -28.97 -27.03
CA MET A 232 -33.49 -29.11 -25.70
C MET A 232 -33.26 -27.85 -24.87
N HIS A 233 -34.26 -27.52 -24.03
CA HIS A 233 -34.14 -26.47 -23.05
C HIS A 233 -33.45 -26.95 -21.79
N GLY A 234 -32.54 -26.17 -21.28
CA GLY A 234 -31.85 -26.46 -20.04
C GLY A 234 -31.62 -25.21 -19.19
N GLU A 235 -31.32 -25.43 -17.91
CA GLU A 235 -30.98 -24.36 -16.97
C GLU A 235 -29.48 -24.43 -16.63
N VAL A 236 -28.81 -23.28 -16.63
CA VAL A 236 -27.39 -23.19 -16.28
C VAL A 236 -27.17 -23.47 -14.80
N SER A 237 -26.51 -24.56 -14.48
CA SER A 237 -26.12 -24.94 -13.12
C SER A 237 -24.78 -24.35 -12.69
N GLY A 238 -23.86 -24.12 -13.63
CA GLY A 238 -22.53 -23.57 -13.32
C GLY A 238 -21.78 -23.17 -14.58
N VAL A 239 -20.77 -22.33 -14.42
CA VAL A 239 -19.95 -21.85 -15.53
C VAL A 239 -18.46 -21.97 -15.18
N ASN A 240 -17.65 -22.38 -16.14
CA ASN A 240 -16.20 -22.35 -16.06
C ASN A 240 -15.71 -21.19 -16.96
N VAL A 241 -15.36 -20.07 -16.34
CA VAL A 241 -15.04 -18.82 -17.04
C VAL A 241 -13.82 -18.98 -17.95
N LEU A 242 -12.75 -19.61 -17.45
CA LEU A 242 -11.50 -19.73 -18.20
C LEU A 242 -11.57 -20.69 -19.37
N ARG A 243 -12.31 -21.78 -19.21
CA ARG A 243 -12.51 -22.78 -20.27
C ARG A 243 -13.68 -22.46 -21.20
N GLN A 244 -14.47 -21.44 -20.87
CA GLN A 244 -15.70 -21.09 -21.61
C GLN A 244 -16.67 -22.27 -21.73
N LEU A 245 -16.79 -23.07 -20.63
CA LEU A 245 -17.69 -24.20 -20.54
C LEU A 245 -18.85 -23.90 -19.60
N VAL A 246 -20.03 -24.36 -19.97
CA VAL A 246 -21.27 -24.15 -19.24
C VAL A 246 -21.87 -25.52 -18.86
N LYS A 247 -22.16 -25.69 -17.59
CA LYS A 247 -22.88 -26.85 -17.06
C LYS A 247 -24.37 -26.57 -17.12
N VAL A 248 -25.08 -27.37 -17.87
CA VAL A 248 -26.52 -27.23 -18.12
C VAL A 248 -27.25 -28.44 -17.57
N VAL A 249 -28.29 -28.23 -16.79
CA VAL A 249 -29.25 -29.23 -16.41
C VAL A 249 -30.32 -29.30 -17.48
N VAL A 250 -30.35 -30.43 -18.22
CA VAL A 250 -31.31 -30.68 -19.27
C VAL A 250 -32.41 -31.59 -18.74
N ASP A 251 -33.65 -31.27 -19.01
CA ASP A 251 -34.80 -32.08 -18.63
C ASP A 251 -35.26 -32.93 -19.83
N ASN A 252 -35.05 -34.22 -19.76
CA ASN A 252 -35.45 -35.19 -20.81
C ASN A 252 -36.87 -35.73 -20.58
N GLY A 253 -37.61 -35.18 -19.60
CA GLY A 253 -38.96 -35.61 -19.29
C GLY A 253 -39.07 -36.76 -18.28
N GLU A 254 -38.04 -37.62 -18.18
CA GLU A 254 -37.95 -38.70 -17.20
C GLU A 254 -36.88 -38.42 -16.14
N GLU A 255 -35.75 -37.87 -16.56
CA GLU A 255 -34.64 -37.59 -15.65
C GLU A 255 -33.99 -36.23 -16.01
N LYS A 256 -33.41 -35.58 -14.99
CA LYS A 256 -32.58 -34.38 -15.15
C LYS A 256 -31.11 -34.78 -15.27
N GLU A 257 -30.54 -34.47 -16.40
CA GLU A 257 -29.13 -34.74 -16.66
C GLU A 257 -28.30 -33.47 -16.62
N LEU A 258 -27.10 -33.58 -16.02
CA LEU A 258 -26.09 -32.52 -16.03
C LEU A 258 -25.13 -32.76 -17.19
N GLN A 259 -25.14 -31.87 -18.17
CA GLN A 259 -24.26 -31.94 -19.33
C GLN A 259 -23.40 -30.69 -19.44
N GLU A 260 -22.19 -30.81 -20.00
CA GLU A 260 -21.23 -29.70 -20.15
C GLU A 260 -21.10 -29.36 -21.64
N TYR A 261 -21.28 -28.06 -21.96
CA TYR A 261 -21.24 -27.55 -23.33
C TYR A 261 -20.28 -26.39 -23.46
N ALA A 262 -19.67 -26.20 -24.63
CA ALA A 262 -18.99 -24.96 -24.96
C ALA A 262 -20.00 -23.81 -25.11
N VAL A 263 -19.63 -22.61 -24.70
CA VAL A 263 -20.53 -21.45 -24.77
C VAL A 263 -20.99 -21.16 -26.19
N ASP A 264 -20.12 -21.39 -27.17
CA ASP A 264 -20.40 -21.12 -28.58
C ASP A 264 -21.45 -22.08 -29.17
N ASP A 265 -21.66 -23.26 -28.56
CA ASP A 265 -22.66 -24.27 -28.96
C ASP A 265 -24.06 -23.96 -28.38
N LEU A 266 -24.16 -23.07 -27.41
CA LEU A 266 -25.40 -22.76 -26.71
C LEU A 266 -26.08 -21.53 -27.29
N LYS A 267 -27.41 -21.59 -27.43
CA LYS A 267 -28.22 -20.41 -27.76
C LYS A 267 -28.87 -19.86 -26.51
N PHE A 268 -28.53 -18.62 -26.18
CA PHE A 268 -29.11 -17.90 -25.05
C PHE A 268 -29.19 -16.41 -25.34
N THR A 269 -30.06 -15.73 -24.62
CA THR A 269 -30.14 -14.26 -24.70
C THR A 269 -29.32 -13.68 -23.54
N PRO A 270 -28.25 -12.93 -23.84
CA PRO A 270 -27.43 -12.33 -22.76
C PRO A 270 -28.30 -11.40 -21.91
N ARG A 271 -28.53 -11.75 -20.67
CA ARG A 271 -29.17 -10.84 -19.74
C ARG A 271 -28.12 -9.89 -19.17
N ARG A 272 -28.53 -8.64 -18.91
CA ARG A 272 -27.68 -7.72 -18.16
C ARG A 272 -27.34 -8.36 -16.83
N ARG A 273 -26.05 -8.61 -16.55
CA ARG A 273 -25.61 -9.25 -15.32
C ARG A 273 -26.20 -8.54 -14.10
N ARG A 274 -26.74 -9.30 -13.19
CA ARG A 274 -27.05 -8.77 -11.86
C ARG A 274 -25.74 -8.46 -11.18
N ASP A 275 -25.64 -7.26 -10.58
CA ASP A 275 -24.47 -6.93 -9.75
C ASP A 275 -24.26 -8.02 -8.71
N VAL A 276 -23.05 -8.53 -8.66
CA VAL A 276 -22.64 -9.52 -7.66
C VAL A 276 -22.68 -8.82 -6.30
N ARG A 277 -23.66 -9.21 -5.48
CA ARG A 277 -23.77 -8.69 -4.11
C ARG A 277 -22.98 -9.55 -3.17
N VAL A 278 -22.18 -8.93 -2.32
CA VAL A 278 -21.54 -9.56 -1.16
C VAL A 278 -22.51 -9.37 0.02
N THR A 279 -22.79 -10.42 0.76
CA THR A 279 -23.66 -10.34 1.92
C THR A 279 -22.92 -9.71 3.10
N ASP A 280 -23.66 -9.10 4.04
CA ASP A 280 -23.07 -8.47 5.22
C ASP A 280 -22.32 -9.49 6.11
N GLU A 281 -22.74 -10.75 6.10
CA GLU A 281 -22.08 -11.85 6.81
C GLU A 281 -20.73 -12.17 6.17
N GLU A 282 -20.68 -12.31 4.84
CA GLU A 282 -19.43 -12.52 4.09
C GLU A 282 -18.45 -11.35 4.25
N MET A 283 -18.96 -10.11 4.34
CA MET A 283 -18.14 -8.92 4.57
C MET A 283 -17.50 -8.94 5.96
N LYS A 284 -18.23 -9.38 6.99
CA LYS A 284 -17.70 -9.48 8.36
C LYS A 284 -16.63 -10.55 8.52
N GLU A 285 -16.80 -11.72 7.87
CA GLU A 285 -15.82 -12.80 7.92
C GLU A 285 -14.50 -12.42 7.23
N LEU A 286 -14.54 -11.46 6.30
CA LEU A 286 -13.41 -11.02 5.50
C LEU A 286 -12.91 -9.63 5.88
N GLU A 287 -13.38 -9.10 7.01
CA GLU A 287 -12.97 -7.79 7.52
C GLU A 287 -11.45 -7.75 7.75
N GLY A 288 -10.82 -6.67 7.31
CA GLY A 288 -9.37 -6.48 7.42
C GLY A 288 -8.52 -7.12 6.32
N LEU A 289 -9.10 -7.92 5.41
CA LEU A 289 -8.37 -8.46 4.25
C LEU A 289 -8.29 -7.46 3.08
N GLU A 290 -9.26 -6.55 2.97
CA GLU A 290 -9.26 -5.53 1.93
C GLU A 290 -8.12 -4.52 2.16
N ASP A 291 -7.49 -4.12 1.06
CA ASP A 291 -6.42 -3.14 1.07
C ASP A 291 -6.95 -1.81 0.54
N ASN A 292 -6.96 -0.80 1.38
CA ASN A 292 -7.44 0.54 1.04
C ASN A 292 -6.42 1.37 0.23
N GLY A 293 -5.35 0.72 -0.26
CA GLY A 293 -4.43 1.33 -1.22
C GLY A 293 -3.53 2.43 -0.65
N SER A 294 -3.18 2.39 0.64
CA SER A 294 -2.17 3.30 1.19
C SER A 294 -0.79 2.96 0.63
N THR A 295 -0.45 3.57 -0.48
CA THR A 295 0.94 3.62 -0.96
C THR A 295 1.72 4.61 -0.11
N GLU A 296 2.99 4.35 0.14
CA GLU A 296 3.92 5.19 0.94
C GLU A 296 3.96 6.67 0.52
N GLU A 297 3.48 7.01 -0.68
CA GLU A 297 3.46 8.37 -1.22
C GLU A 297 2.39 9.30 -0.59
N GLU A 298 1.36 8.77 0.07
CA GLU A 298 0.33 9.61 0.72
C GLU A 298 0.72 10.12 2.12
N ASN A 299 1.73 9.51 2.75
CA ASN A 299 2.20 9.93 4.07
C ASN A 299 3.19 11.13 4.05
N GLU A 300 3.63 11.58 2.88
CA GLU A 300 4.55 12.75 2.77
C GLU A 300 3.87 14.09 2.46
N ARG A 301 2.55 14.13 2.30
CA ARG A 301 1.85 15.42 2.14
C ARG A 301 1.64 16.09 3.49
N PRO A 302 2.24 17.25 3.75
CA PRO A 302 2.00 18.00 5.00
C PRO A 302 0.55 18.48 5.03
N GLN A 303 -0.25 17.94 5.95
CA GLN A 303 -1.63 18.38 6.25
C GLN A 303 -1.66 19.80 6.84
N ARG A 304 -1.05 20.79 6.22
CA ARG A 304 -1.00 22.16 6.78
C ARG A 304 -1.62 23.28 5.95
N GLU A 305 -2.14 23.03 4.76
CA GLU A 305 -2.67 24.15 3.94
C GLU A 305 -4.19 24.35 3.93
N ASN A 306 -5.00 23.38 4.34
CA ASN A 306 -6.47 23.49 4.22
C ASN A 306 -7.20 24.10 5.44
N ARG A 307 -6.48 24.66 6.42
CA ARG A 307 -7.13 25.32 7.58
C ARG A 307 -7.19 26.85 7.49
N ARG A 308 -6.61 27.47 6.47
CA ARG A 308 -6.59 28.95 6.34
C ARG A 308 -7.59 29.55 5.36
N GLU A 309 -8.15 28.77 4.46
CA GLU A 309 -9.12 29.32 3.48
C GLU A 309 -10.57 29.33 3.95
N ASN A 310 -10.96 28.48 4.91
CA ASN A 310 -12.35 28.47 5.41
C ASN A 310 -12.68 29.57 6.44
N ASN A 311 -11.68 30.36 6.86
CA ASN A 311 -11.93 31.46 7.82
C ASN A 311 -11.95 32.86 7.17
N ARG A 312 -11.66 32.96 5.85
CA ARG A 312 -11.78 34.25 5.13
C ARG A 312 -13.17 34.49 4.53
N GLY A 313 -14.01 33.48 4.47
CA GLY A 313 -15.37 33.59 3.94
C GLY A 313 -16.43 34.06 4.91
N LYS A 314 -16.18 34.05 6.23
CA LYS A 314 -17.17 34.42 7.26
C LYS A 314 -17.12 35.89 7.69
N TYR A 315 -16.03 36.60 7.43
CA TYR A 315 -15.92 38.02 7.81
C TYR A 315 -16.27 39.05 6.73
N ARG A 316 -16.76 38.59 5.54
CA ARG A 316 -17.09 39.50 4.43
C ARG A 316 -18.60 39.65 4.18
N ARG A 317 -19.45 39.18 5.09
CA ARG A 317 -20.92 39.28 4.92
C ARG A 317 -21.64 40.18 5.92
N GLU A 318 -20.92 40.86 6.81
CA GLU A 318 -21.54 41.76 7.80
C GLU A 318 -21.15 43.24 7.68
N GLN A 319 -20.59 43.69 6.55
CA GLN A 319 -20.25 45.10 6.34
C GLN A 319 -20.79 45.70 5.03
N ASN A 320 -22.01 45.37 4.64
CA ASN A 320 -22.68 46.05 3.54
C ASN A 320 -24.13 46.38 3.90
N ASP A 321 -24.32 47.21 4.92
CA ASP A 321 -25.56 47.99 5.09
C ASP A 321 -25.23 49.15 6.02
N ALA A 322 -24.85 50.26 5.41
CA ALA A 322 -25.08 51.66 5.86
C ALA A 322 -24.24 52.63 5.04
N SER A 323 -24.84 53.30 4.15
CA SER A 323 -24.42 54.61 3.63
C SER A 323 -25.53 55.62 4.01
N PRO A 324 -25.38 56.94 3.80
CA PRO A 324 -24.25 57.80 3.49
C PRO A 324 -24.19 59.09 4.34
N GLU A 325 -23.26 59.92 3.97
CA GLU A 325 -23.23 61.38 3.97
C GLU A 325 -22.12 62.08 4.78
N THR A 326 -21.33 62.75 3.99
CA THR A 326 -20.82 64.14 3.98
C THR A 326 -19.64 64.53 4.87
N ASP A 327 -18.68 65.01 4.17
CA ASP A 327 -18.04 66.32 4.10
C ASP A 327 -16.70 66.58 4.83
N ALA A 328 -15.76 67.00 3.99
CA ALA A 328 -14.74 68.05 4.13
C ALA A 328 -13.69 68.04 5.29
N GLY A 329 -12.44 68.14 4.88
CA GLY A 329 -11.51 69.02 5.62
C GLY A 329 -10.15 68.39 5.96
N SER A 330 -9.18 68.56 5.08
CA SER A 330 -7.84 69.15 5.23
C SER A 330 -6.91 68.81 6.41
N GLU A 331 -5.67 68.64 6.02
CA GLU A 331 -4.40 69.11 6.61
C GLU A 331 -3.65 68.23 7.65
N SER A 332 -2.57 67.70 7.17
CA SER A 332 -1.15 67.97 7.51
C SER A 332 -0.57 67.65 8.89
N ARG A 333 0.62 67.14 8.81
CA ARG A 333 1.83 67.28 9.64
C ARG A 333 2.17 66.27 10.70
N GLU A 334 3.24 65.56 10.37
CA GLU A 334 4.60 65.65 10.96
C GLU A 334 4.85 65.06 12.36
N ASN A 335 5.79 64.14 12.35
CA ASN A 335 6.94 64.00 13.28
C ASN A 335 6.73 63.76 14.78
N ARG A 336 7.28 62.69 15.28
CA ARG A 336 8.48 62.63 16.13
C ARG A 336 8.65 61.31 16.88
N GLU A 337 9.80 60.80 16.68
CA GLU A 337 10.74 60.10 17.54
C GLU A 337 10.48 60.00 19.06
N LYS A 338 10.95 58.84 19.56
CA LYS A 338 11.81 58.60 20.74
C LYS A 338 11.23 57.94 21.98
N ASN A 339 12.02 56.91 22.34
CA ASN A 339 12.48 56.47 23.68
C ASN A 339 11.52 55.63 24.53
N ASP A 340 11.94 54.39 24.76
CA ASP A 340 12.88 53.83 25.78
C ASP A 340 12.22 53.53 27.14
N SER A 341 12.75 52.44 27.73
CA SER A 341 12.62 51.97 29.11
C SER A 341 11.50 50.97 29.45
N GLY A 342 11.83 49.74 29.57
CA GLY A 342 11.98 48.83 30.71
C GLY A 342 10.85 48.76 31.71
N GLU A 343 10.29 47.56 31.84
CA GLU A 343 10.04 47.00 33.17
C GLU A 343 9.50 45.54 33.06
N LYS A 344 10.08 44.69 33.88
CA LYS A 344 9.72 43.31 34.18
C LYS A 344 8.35 43.26 34.86
N ARG A 345 7.49 42.34 34.47
CA ARG A 345 6.41 41.85 35.34
C ARG A 345 6.30 40.34 35.31
N GLU A 346 6.45 39.78 36.51
CA GLU A 346 6.18 38.42 36.96
C GLU A 346 4.78 37.95 36.57
N TYR A 347 4.67 36.73 36.11
CA TYR A 347 3.39 36.04 36.05
C TYR A 347 3.26 35.03 37.16
N ARG A 348 2.32 35.31 38.04
CA ARG A 348 1.84 34.49 39.13
C ARG A 348 0.98 33.35 38.60
N ASP A 349 1.29 32.19 39.12
CA ASP A 349 0.54 30.95 39.20
C ASP A 349 -0.93 31.13 39.64
N ARG A 350 -1.87 30.53 38.95
CA ARG A 350 -3.19 30.19 39.50
C ARG A 350 -3.67 28.86 38.97
N SER A 351 -3.39 27.82 39.76
CA SER A 351 -4.11 26.58 39.82
C SER A 351 -5.56 26.81 40.21
N ASN A 352 -6.49 26.14 39.53
CA ASN A 352 -7.66 25.48 40.07
C ASN A 352 -8.72 25.21 38.98
N TYR A 353 -8.87 23.96 38.57
CA TYR A 353 -10.18 23.48 38.19
C TYR A 353 -10.33 21.99 38.60
N ARG A 354 -11.24 21.80 39.52
CA ARG A 354 -11.66 20.51 40.09
C ARG A 354 -12.34 19.63 39.05
N GLY A 355 -11.86 18.39 38.91
CA GLY A 355 -12.53 17.34 38.19
C GLY A 355 -13.74 16.79 38.93
N ARG A 356 -14.85 16.57 38.24
CA ARG A 356 -15.97 15.73 38.68
C ARG A 356 -15.78 14.31 38.13
N LYS A 357 -15.51 13.39 39.03
CA LYS A 357 -15.66 11.95 38.81
C LYS A 357 -17.17 11.63 38.67
N ARG A 358 -17.55 10.94 37.60
CA ARG A 358 -18.80 10.20 37.52
C ARG A 358 -18.45 8.73 37.75
N GLU A 359 -18.93 8.22 38.91
CA GLU A 359 -19.00 6.80 39.19
C GLU A 359 -20.11 6.17 38.34
N TYR A 360 -19.75 5.12 37.59
CA TYR A 360 -20.74 4.16 37.08
C TYR A 360 -20.77 2.97 38.03
N ARG A 361 -21.95 2.74 38.62
CA ARG A 361 -22.27 1.58 39.44
C ARG A 361 -22.49 0.38 38.53
N ASP A 362 -21.64 -0.63 38.68
CA ASP A 362 -21.92 -1.99 38.25
C ASP A 362 -23.02 -2.59 39.14
N ARG A 363 -23.99 -3.24 38.52
CA ARG A 363 -24.84 -4.24 39.15
C ARG A 363 -24.59 -5.58 38.50
N ASN A 364 -23.97 -6.44 39.28
CA ASN A 364 -23.87 -7.87 39.09
C ASN A 364 -25.23 -8.54 39.21
N ASP A 365 -25.42 -9.63 38.48
CA ASP A 365 -25.73 -10.89 39.15
C ASP A 365 -25.46 -12.12 38.28
N ASN A 366 -24.97 -13.12 38.97
CA ASN A 366 -24.89 -14.57 38.76
C ASN A 366 -23.57 -15.14 38.25
N GLY A 367 -22.97 -15.72 39.26
CA GLY A 367 -21.75 -16.51 39.17
C GLY A 367 -21.95 -17.89 38.55
N GLU A 368 -20.89 -18.32 37.88
CA GLU A 368 -20.43 -19.70 37.90
C GLU A 368 -18.95 -19.74 37.46
N LYS A 369 -18.12 -20.23 38.37
CA LYS A 369 -16.70 -20.53 38.11
C LYS A 369 -16.61 -21.78 37.23
N ARG A 370 -15.98 -21.68 36.07
CA ARG A 370 -15.50 -22.85 35.35
C ARG A 370 -13.99 -22.81 35.32
N GLU A 371 -13.39 -23.80 36.00
CA GLU A 371 -11.96 -24.15 35.92
C GLU A 371 -11.59 -24.58 34.50
N TYR A 372 -10.60 -23.95 33.90
CA TYR A 372 -9.95 -24.46 32.71
C TYR A 372 -8.73 -25.27 33.09
N ARG A 373 -8.82 -26.59 32.84
CA ARG A 373 -7.71 -27.54 32.92
C ARG A 373 -6.79 -27.31 31.72
N GLU A 374 -5.52 -27.03 32.01
CA GLU A 374 -4.43 -27.16 31.08
C GLU A 374 -4.35 -28.60 30.54
N ARG A 375 -4.28 -28.74 29.22
CA ARG A 375 -3.78 -29.95 28.55
C ARG A 375 -2.56 -29.58 27.70
N SER A 376 -1.40 -29.79 28.27
CA SER A 376 -0.17 -30.00 27.54
C SER A 376 -0.25 -31.34 26.78
N ASN A 377 0.03 -31.33 25.48
CA ASN A 377 0.68 -32.43 24.76
C ASN A 377 0.71 -32.10 23.25
N TYR A 378 1.86 -31.74 22.75
CA TYR A 378 2.29 -32.15 21.42
C TYR A 378 3.79 -32.36 21.40
N ARG A 379 4.17 -33.62 21.52
CA ARG A 379 5.48 -34.15 21.12
C ARG A 379 5.39 -34.58 19.66
N GLY A 380 6.45 -34.30 18.93
CA GLY A 380 6.87 -35.11 17.80
C GLY A 380 6.57 -34.50 16.42
N LEU A 381 7.54 -33.79 15.85
CA LEU A 381 7.67 -33.69 14.40
C LEU A 381 9.04 -34.26 14.00
N SER A 382 8.95 -35.35 13.27
CA SER A 382 10.05 -36.06 12.67
C SER A 382 10.67 -35.26 11.52
N LEU A 383 11.98 -35.19 11.53
CA LEU A 383 12.82 -34.76 10.42
C LEU A 383 12.66 -35.74 9.24
N ILE A 384 12.24 -35.26 8.10
CA ILE A 384 12.35 -35.97 6.82
C ILE A 384 13.59 -35.40 6.12
N HIS A 385 14.64 -36.21 6.06
CA HIS A 385 15.76 -36.06 5.13
C HIS A 385 15.29 -36.44 3.74
N ILE A 386 15.50 -35.56 2.76
CA ILE A 386 15.50 -35.91 1.35
C ILE A 386 16.90 -35.65 0.84
N SER A 387 17.49 -36.74 0.39
CA SER A 387 18.73 -36.86 -0.38
C SER A 387 18.58 -36.27 -1.78
#